data_8048aec0864082e699bce85f48574d13
#
_entry.id   8048aec0864082e699bce85f48574d13
#
_cell.length_a   1.000
_cell.length_b   1.000
_cell.length_c   1.000
_cell.angle_alpha   90.00
_cell.angle_beta   90.00
_cell.angle_gamma   90.00
#
_symmetry.space_group_name_H-M   'P 1'
#
loop_
_entity.id
_entity.type
_entity.pdbx_description
1 polymer ?
#
loop_
_entity_poly.entity_id
_entity_poly.type
_entity_poly.pdbx_seq_one_letter_code
_entity_poly.pdbx_strand_id
1 'polypeptide(L)'
;MSKAVAVPSLLRRRLIGGLAVAPLLGLPWLGLPTRAQEAPVVIPPPARDLDATGESARAIFAGGCFWGVQGVFQRVRGVLNAVSGYSGGSAETATYELTTRGDTGHAETVEITYDPSQVSYGELLHVFFSVAHNPTQLNYQGPDHGSQYRSTIFVQSAEEEAVVRDYIAQLDATGLFEGPIVTTLEPFEAFYPAEQYHQDFLTLNPTWPYIVVHDLPKIAALESIFPDKFRAEPALVGMLPAS
;
A
#
# COMPACT_ATOMS: atom_id res chain seq x y z
N MET A 1 72.63 -57.01 -25.24
CA MET A 1 72.39 -58.27 -24.50
C MET A 1 71.00 -58.17 -23.87
N SER A 2 70.13 -58.73 -24.54
CA SER A 2 69.03 -59.61 -24.32
C SER A 2 68.61 -59.91 -22.92
N LYS A 3 67.32 -59.73 -22.58
CA LYS A 3 66.44 -60.80 -22.10
C LYS A 3 64.99 -60.29 -22.08
N ALA A 4 64.23 -60.94 -22.92
CA ALA A 4 62.77 -60.94 -22.88
C ALA A 4 62.28 -61.82 -21.67
N VAL A 5 61.22 -61.43 -21.02
CA VAL A 5 60.43 -62.36 -20.20
C VAL A 5 58.94 -62.10 -20.50
N ALA A 6 58.27 -63.21 -20.64
CA ALA A 6 56.97 -63.51 -21.22
C ALA A 6 55.80 -63.00 -20.33
N VAL A 7 54.65 -62.78 -21.03
CA VAL A 7 53.31 -62.53 -20.57
C VAL A 7 52.62 -63.85 -20.24
N PRO A 8 51.72 -63.95 -19.28
CA PRO A 8 50.58 -64.86 -19.34
C PRO A 8 49.26 -64.11 -19.43
N SER A 9 48.49 -64.51 -20.38
CA SER A 9 47.09 -64.18 -20.64
C SER A 9 46.18 -64.65 -19.50
N LEU A 10 45.29 -63.83 -18.98
CA LEU A 10 44.14 -64.31 -18.18
C LEU A 10 42.88 -63.58 -18.61
N LEU A 11 42.01 -64.34 -19.13
CA LEU A 11 40.54 -64.33 -19.20
C LEU A 11 39.77 -62.97 -19.04
N ARG A 12 39.12 -62.61 -20.11
CA ARG A 12 37.98 -61.74 -20.20
C ARG A 12 36.81 -62.30 -19.40
N ARG A 13 36.41 -61.61 -18.32
CA ARG A 13 35.05 -61.70 -17.75
C ARG A 13 34.32 -60.41 -18.10
N ARG A 14 33.37 -60.48 -18.98
CA ARG A 14 32.38 -59.43 -19.23
C ARG A 14 31.43 -59.36 -18.01
N LEU A 15 31.49 -58.28 -17.24
CA LEU A 15 30.45 -57.91 -16.32
C LEU A 15 29.56 -56.87 -17.03
N ILE A 16 28.35 -57.31 -17.32
CA ILE A 16 27.26 -56.46 -17.79
C ILE A 16 26.76 -55.72 -16.52
N GLY A 17 27.24 -54.49 -16.31
CA GLY A 17 26.71 -53.60 -15.30
C GLY A 17 25.48 -52.90 -15.85
N GLY A 18 24.30 -53.33 -15.42
CA GLY A 18 23.07 -52.61 -15.70
C GLY A 18 23.10 -51.24 -15.00
N LEU A 19 22.97 -50.16 -15.77
CA LEU A 19 22.67 -48.84 -15.22
C LEU A 19 21.23 -48.87 -14.67
N ALA A 20 21.11 -48.89 -13.35
CA ALA A 20 19.85 -48.60 -12.68
C ALA A 20 19.62 -47.08 -12.77
N VAL A 21 18.73 -46.66 -13.65
CA VAL A 21 18.18 -45.30 -13.66
C VAL A 21 17.25 -45.20 -12.48
N ALA A 22 17.73 -44.56 -11.39
CA ALA A 22 16.87 -44.17 -10.26
C ALA A 22 15.91 -43.11 -10.76
N PRO A 23 14.59 -43.24 -10.53
CA PRO A 23 13.66 -42.15 -10.77
C PRO A 23 14.00 -41.00 -9.82
N LEU A 24 14.33 -39.83 -10.37
CA LEU A 24 14.33 -38.56 -9.64
C LEU A 24 12.91 -38.34 -9.13
N LEU A 25 12.63 -38.78 -7.91
CA LEU A 25 11.45 -38.36 -7.17
C LEU A 25 11.50 -36.82 -7.08
N GLY A 26 10.60 -36.19 -7.85
CA GLY A 26 10.43 -34.75 -7.82
C GLY A 26 10.21 -34.30 -6.36
N LEU A 27 11.18 -33.58 -5.82
CA LEU A 27 10.99 -32.81 -4.60
C LEU A 27 9.78 -31.90 -4.86
N PRO A 28 8.76 -31.93 -3.95
CA PRO A 28 7.70 -30.93 -4.05
C PRO A 28 8.39 -29.57 -3.94
N TRP A 29 8.17 -28.73 -4.94
CA TRP A 29 8.50 -27.33 -4.83
C TRP A 29 7.74 -26.81 -3.59
N LEU A 30 8.44 -26.71 -2.49
CA LEU A 30 8.00 -25.91 -1.34
C LEU A 30 7.98 -24.48 -1.86
N GLY A 31 6.84 -24.07 -2.42
CA GLY A 31 6.58 -22.69 -2.73
C GLY A 31 6.88 -21.91 -1.44
N LEU A 32 7.86 -21.01 -1.52
CA LEU A 32 8.03 -20.00 -0.49
C LEU A 32 6.62 -19.41 -0.27
N PRO A 33 6.16 -19.24 0.97
CA PRO A 33 4.90 -18.57 1.19
C PRO A 33 5.05 -17.19 0.54
N THR A 34 4.42 -16.99 -0.61
CA THR A 34 4.13 -15.67 -1.09
C THR A 34 3.35 -15.06 0.05
N ARG A 35 3.93 -14.05 0.72
CA ARG A 35 3.24 -13.31 1.76
C ARG A 35 1.92 -12.92 1.14
N ALA A 36 0.86 -13.62 1.55
CA ALA A 36 -0.46 -13.41 1.00
C ALA A 36 -0.75 -11.94 1.23
N GLN A 37 -1.17 -11.26 0.16
CA GLN A 37 -1.63 -9.89 0.29
C GLN A 37 -2.66 -9.88 1.41
N GLU A 38 -2.49 -8.96 2.35
CA GLU A 38 -3.38 -8.85 3.50
C GLU A 38 -4.81 -8.66 2.97
N ALA A 39 -5.71 -9.56 3.36
CA ALA A 39 -7.09 -9.44 2.95
C ALA A 39 -7.68 -8.15 3.54
N PRO A 40 -8.49 -7.42 2.77
CA PRO A 40 -9.15 -6.22 3.28
C PRO A 40 -10.03 -6.58 4.47
N VAL A 41 -10.03 -5.72 5.50
CA VAL A 41 -10.80 -5.94 6.72
C VAL A 41 -12.13 -5.20 6.62
N VAL A 42 -13.25 -5.94 6.71
CA VAL A 42 -14.57 -5.33 6.82
C VAL A 42 -14.75 -4.83 8.25
N ILE A 43 -14.74 -3.51 8.42
CA ILE A 43 -14.84 -2.83 9.71
C ILE A 43 -16.16 -2.06 9.82
N PRO A 44 -16.67 -1.76 11.03
CA PRO A 44 -17.85 -0.92 11.19
C PRO A 44 -17.53 0.54 10.79
N PRO A 45 -18.53 1.30 10.28
CA PRO A 45 -18.34 2.74 10.06
C PRO A 45 -18.16 3.47 11.39
N PRO A 46 -17.55 4.69 11.37
CA PRO A 46 -17.41 5.49 12.58
C PRO A 46 -18.77 5.84 13.19
N ALA A 47 -18.84 5.78 14.52
CA ALA A 47 -20.05 6.15 15.27
C ALA A 47 -20.26 7.68 15.33
N ARG A 48 -19.21 8.46 15.06
CA ARG A 48 -19.22 9.92 15.01
C ARG A 48 -18.64 10.40 13.70
N ASP A 49 -19.19 11.48 13.17
CA ASP A 49 -18.74 12.12 11.94
C ASP A 49 -18.67 13.62 12.11
N LEU A 50 -18.12 14.32 11.10
CA LEU A 50 -18.12 15.79 11.05
C LEU A 50 -19.44 16.30 10.46
N ASP A 51 -19.97 17.36 11.03
CA ASP A 51 -21.05 18.14 10.41
C ASP A 51 -20.46 19.08 9.35
N ALA A 52 -19.84 18.52 8.32
CA ALA A 52 -19.24 19.30 7.26
C ALA A 52 -20.34 19.88 6.35
N THR A 53 -20.28 21.20 6.16
CA THR A 53 -21.18 21.95 5.29
C THR A 53 -20.36 22.73 4.25
N GLY A 54 -20.92 22.98 3.08
CA GLY A 54 -20.24 23.70 2.02
C GLY A 54 -20.16 22.89 0.72
N GLU A 55 -19.57 23.48 -0.31
CA GLU A 55 -19.44 22.85 -1.63
C GLU A 55 -18.27 21.86 -1.68
N SER A 56 -17.26 22.05 -0.84
CA SER A 56 -16.13 21.13 -0.73
C SER A 56 -15.46 21.17 0.64
N ALA A 57 -14.84 20.07 1.02
CA ALA A 57 -14.00 19.94 2.22
C ALA A 57 -12.71 19.18 1.86
N ARG A 58 -11.75 19.14 2.79
CA ARG A 58 -10.46 18.46 2.59
C ARG A 58 -10.19 17.44 3.68
N ALA A 59 -9.53 16.34 3.30
CA ALA A 59 -8.94 15.36 4.21
C ALA A 59 -7.49 15.09 3.79
N ILE A 60 -6.58 14.86 4.74
CA ILE A 60 -5.15 14.70 4.48
C ILE A 60 -4.68 13.40 5.13
N PHE A 61 -4.43 12.36 4.32
CA PHE A 61 -4.14 11.02 4.79
C PHE A 61 -2.80 10.49 4.25
N ALA A 62 -2.04 9.84 5.12
CA ALA A 62 -0.82 9.10 4.79
C ALA A 62 -0.96 7.64 5.20
N GLY A 63 -0.81 6.70 4.27
CA GLY A 63 -1.03 5.26 4.48
C GLY A 63 -0.11 4.39 3.62
N GLY A 64 1.20 4.70 3.60
CA GLY A 64 2.19 4.03 2.76
C GLY A 64 2.35 4.71 1.40
N CYS A 65 2.76 3.94 0.38
CA CYS A 65 2.93 4.47 -0.98
C CYS A 65 1.68 5.21 -1.45
N PHE A 66 1.84 6.49 -1.78
CA PHE A 66 0.73 7.37 -2.15
C PHE A 66 0.06 6.99 -3.48
N TRP A 67 0.71 6.21 -4.37
CA TRP A 67 0.07 5.74 -5.60
C TRP A 67 -1.20 4.93 -5.35
N GLY A 68 -1.12 4.00 -4.40
CA GLY A 68 -2.26 3.18 -4.01
C GLY A 68 -3.33 3.97 -3.26
N VAL A 69 -2.92 4.82 -2.32
CA VAL A 69 -3.84 5.66 -1.54
C VAL A 69 -4.57 6.63 -2.47
N GLN A 70 -3.85 7.33 -3.36
CA GLN A 70 -4.44 8.21 -4.37
C GLN A 70 -5.44 7.44 -5.25
N GLY A 71 -5.02 6.28 -5.78
CA GLY A 71 -5.86 5.47 -6.66
C GLY A 71 -7.16 5.01 -6.01
N VAL A 72 -7.13 4.69 -4.71
CA VAL A 72 -8.33 4.36 -3.92
C VAL A 72 -9.28 5.56 -3.86
N PHE A 73 -8.79 6.72 -3.39
CA PHE A 73 -9.66 7.88 -3.19
C PHE A 73 -10.16 8.49 -4.50
N GLN A 74 -9.39 8.43 -5.59
CA GLN A 74 -9.86 8.81 -6.91
C GLN A 74 -11.08 8.00 -7.38
N ARG A 75 -11.31 6.82 -6.79
CA ARG A 75 -12.45 5.96 -7.12
C ARG A 75 -13.57 5.96 -6.07
N VAL A 76 -13.53 6.89 -5.13
CA VAL A 76 -14.65 7.11 -4.20
C VAL A 76 -15.60 8.16 -4.77
N ARG A 77 -16.92 7.84 -4.84
CA ARG A 77 -17.96 8.82 -5.21
C ARG A 77 -17.98 9.97 -4.21
N GLY A 78 -18.15 11.19 -4.70
CA GLY A 78 -18.07 12.39 -3.86
C GLY A 78 -16.66 12.95 -3.70
N VAL A 79 -15.60 12.19 -3.99
CA VAL A 79 -14.25 12.74 -4.09
C VAL A 79 -14.11 13.52 -5.40
N LEU A 80 -13.77 14.79 -5.29
CA LEU A 80 -13.61 15.73 -6.41
C LEU A 80 -12.18 15.68 -6.95
N ASN A 81 -11.19 15.55 -6.06
CA ASN A 81 -9.77 15.46 -6.40
C ASN A 81 -9.02 14.70 -5.31
N ALA A 82 -7.95 14.00 -5.69
CA ALA A 82 -7.01 13.37 -4.77
C ALA A 82 -5.60 13.55 -5.33
N VAL A 83 -4.76 14.30 -4.62
CA VAL A 83 -3.41 14.70 -5.05
C VAL A 83 -2.37 14.01 -4.17
N SER A 84 -1.41 13.30 -4.78
CA SER A 84 -0.24 12.76 -4.08
C SER A 84 0.72 13.88 -3.71
N GLY A 85 1.32 13.82 -2.52
CA GLY A 85 2.24 14.83 -2.04
C GLY A 85 2.93 14.45 -0.74
N TYR A 86 3.40 15.47 -0.04
CA TYR A 86 4.20 15.33 1.18
C TYR A 86 3.65 16.26 2.26
N SER A 87 3.59 15.76 3.51
CA SER A 87 3.24 16.56 4.70
C SER A 87 4.06 16.11 5.90
N GLY A 88 4.21 17.00 6.90
CA GLY A 88 4.92 16.73 8.16
C GLY A 88 6.39 17.17 8.17
N GLY A 89 6.95 17.62 7.04
CA GLY A 89 8.28 18.19 6.92
C GLY A 89 8.27 19.61 6.38
N SER A 90 9.45 20.18 6.11
CA SER A 90 9.59 21.55 5.61
C SER A 90 9.51 21.64 4.09
N ALA A 91 9.19 22.82 3.55
CA ALA A 91 9.10 23.07 2.13
C ALA A 91 10.39 22.74 1.38
N GLU A 92 11.54 22.99 2.00
CA GLU A 92 12.86 22.77 1.38
C GLU A 92 13.16 21.28 1.14
N THR A 93 12.49 20.38 1.85
CA THR A 93 12.70 18.94 1.77
C THR A 93 11.54 18.19 1.10
N ALA A 94 10.52 18.91 0.62
CA ALA A 94 9.32 18.34 0.01
C ALA A 94 9.55 17.91 -1.44
N THR A 95 10.46 16.99 -1.66
CA THR A 95 10.72 16.33 -2.96
C THR A 95 10.86 14.83 -2.76
N TYR A 96 10.56 14.06 -3.81
CA TYR A 96 10.69 12.60 -3.76
C TYR A 96 12.08 12.14 -3.35
N GLU A 97 13.12 12.73 -3.97
CA GLU A 97 14.52 12.38 -3.69
C GLU A 97 14.88 12.56 -2.21
N LEU A 98 14.40 13.64 -1.58
CA LEU A 98 14.70 13.91 -0.18
C LEU A 98 13.81 13.08 0.76
N THR A 99 12.51 12.99 0.46
CA THR A 99 11.55 12.26 1.29
C THR A 99 11.89 10.77 1.39
N THR A 100 12.37 10.15 0.29
CA THR A 100 12.76 8.72 0.30
C THR A 100 13.92 8.40 1.23
N ARG A 101 14.67 9.39 1.73
CA ARG A 101 15.73 9.19 2.74
C ARG A 101 15.18 8.84 4.12
N GLY A 102 13.91 9.19 4.39
CA GLY A 102 13.23 8.88 5.65
C GLY A 102 13.61 9.76 6.84
N ASP A 103 14.35 10.85 6.62
CA ASP A 103 14.86 11.75 7.66
C ASP A 103 14.33 13.20 7.57
N THR A 104 13.43 13.47 6.62
CA THR A 104 12.88 14.82 6.36
C THR A 104 11.67 15.17 7.24
N GLY A 105 11.10 14.20 7.94
CA GLY A 105 9.82 14.37 8.65
C GLY A 105 8.59 14.19 7.76
N HIS A 106 8.74 14.24 6.44
CA HIS A 106 7.62 14.03 5.52
C HIS A 106 7.07 12.60 5.57
N ALA A 107 5.74 12.48 5.43
CA ALA A 107 5.08 11.27 4.99
C ALA A 107 4.64 11.43 3.52
N GLU A 108 4.63 10.32 2.77
CA GLU A 108 3.88 10.23 1.53
C GLU A 108 2.39 10.35 1.85
N THR A 109 1.76 11.37 1.32
CA THR A 109 0.45 11.85 1.74
C THR A 109 -0.46 12.06 0.54
N VAL A 110 -1.76 11.92 0.73
CA VAL A 110 -2.77 12.28 -0.26
C VAL A 110 -3.67 13.35 0.31
N GLU A 111 -3.75 14.49 -0.38
CA GLU A 111 -4.77 15.51 -0.14
C GLU A 111 -6.02 15.16 -0.93
N ILE A 112 -7.14 14.99 -0.23
CA ILE A 112 -8.43 14.59 -0.78
C ILE A 112 -9.38 15.77 -0.67
N THR A 113 -9.82 16.30 -1.81
CA THR A 113 -10.92 17.27 -1.88
C THR A 113 -12.21 16.52 -2.18
N TYR A 114 -13.24 16.71 -1.37
CA TYR A 114 -14.49 15.98 -1.49
C TYR A 114 -15.72 16.89 -1.31
N ASP A 115 -16.85 16.46 -1.86
CA ASP A 115 -18.17 17.06 -1.68
C ASP A 115 -18.82 16.42 -0.43
N PRO A 116 -18.97 17.15 0.69
CA PRO A 116 -19.52 16.61 1.92
C PRO A 116 -20.99 16.21 1.83
N SER A 117 -21.70 16.65 0.79
CA SER A 117 -23.08 16.21 0.53
C SER A 117 -23.17 14.82 -0.10
N GLN A 118 -22.07 14.30 -0.65
CA GLN A 118 -22.01 12.99 -1.33
C GLN A 118 -21.19 11.95 -0.56
N VAL A 119 -20.14 12.38 0.15
CA VAL A 119 -19.32 11.52 0.99
C VAL A 119 -18.88 12.31 2.21
N SER A 120 -19.03 11.73 3.40
CA SER A 120 -18.63 12.37 4.64
C SER A 120 -17.15 12.10 4.99
N TYR A 121 -16.60 12.87 5.93
CA TYR A 121 -15.26 12.64 6.46
C TYR A 121 -15.12 11.26 7.11
N GLY A 122 -16.13 10.85 7.89
CA GLY A 122 -16.17 9.51 8.50
C GLY A 122 -16.22 8.40 7.46
N GLU A 123 -16.92 8.59 6.34
CA GLU A 123 -16.92 7.64 5.25
C GLU A 123 -15.55 7.55 4.55
N LEU A 124 -14.80 8.65 4.42
CA LEU A 124 -13.43 8.62 3.93
C LEU A 124 -12.51 7.88 4.92
N LEU A 125 -12.66 8.09 6.23
CA LEU A 125 -11.95 7.33 7.26
C LEU A 125 -12.28 5.83 7.18
N HIS A 126 -13.55 5.49 6.96
CA HIS A 126 -13.99 4.10 6.81
C HIS A 126 -13.29 3.42 5.62
N VAL A 127 -13.21 4.09 4.47
CA VAL A 127 -12.45 3.61 3.30
C VAL A 127 -10.96 3.51 3.63
N PHE A 128 -10.38 4.52 4.28
CA PHE A 128 -8.96 4.57 4.62
C PHE A 128 -8.53 3.36 5.46
N PHE A 129 -9.24 3.08 6.54
CA PHE A 129 -8.92 1.96 7.44
C PHE A 129 -9.33 0.58 6.91
N SER A 130 -10.29 0.52 5.97
CA SER A 130 -10.73 -0.76 5.39
C SER A 130 -9.84 -1.26 4.27
N VAL A 131 -9.40 -0.37 3.36
CA VAL A 131 -8.81 -0.80 2.09
C VAL A 131 -7.54 -0.06 1.67
N ALA A 132 -7.28 1.16 2.16
CA ALA A 132 -6.18 1.96 1.65
C ALA A 132 -4.81 1.49 2.19
N HIS A 133 -4.77 0.99 3.43
CA HIS A 133 -3.54 0.59 4.10
C HIS A 133 -3.80 -0.40 5.25
N ASN A 134 -2.74 -0.95 5.83
CA ASN A 134 -2.80 -1.71 7.08
C ASN A 134 -2.45 -0.79 8.27
N PRO A 135 -3.41 -0.46 9.16
CA PRO A 135 -3.19 0.48 10.24
C PRO A 135 -2.33 -0.05 11.40
N THR A 136 -1.91 -1.34 11.36
CA THR A 136 -1.07 -1.95 12.39
C THR A 136 0.42 -1.94 12.05
N GLN A 137 0.80 -1.43 10.86
CA GLN A 137 2.17 -1.42 10.38
C GLN A 137 2.88 -0.11 10.74
N LEU A 138 3.79 -0.17 11.72
CA LEU A 138 4.52 1.01 12.20
C LEU A 138 5.70 1.34 11.28
N ASN A 139 5.70 2.52 10.67
CA ASN A 139 6.77 3.02 9.79
C ASN A 139 7.07 2.09 8.60
N TYR A 140 6.09 1.39 8.11
CA TYR A 140 6.16 0.64 6.87
C TYR A 140 4.75 0.31 6.36
N GLN A 141 4.62 0.00 5.04
CA GLN A 141 3.40 -0.55 4.46
C GLN A 141 3.78 -1.60 3.42
N GLY A 142 3.44 -2.86 3.71
CA GLY A 142 3.80 -3.98 2.83
C GLY A 142 5.32 -4.04 2.58
N PRO A 143 5.78 -3.82 1.33
CA PRO A 143 7.21 -3.86 1.01
C PRO A 143 7.97 -2.56 1.34
N ASP A 144 7.27 -1.45 1.56
CA ASP A 144 7.86 -0.13 1.72
C ASP A 144 8.18 0.17 3.18
N HIS A 145 9.44 0.46 3.47
CA HIS A 145 9.94 0.70 4.82
C HIS A 145 10.49 2.12 4.98
N GLY A 146 10.22 2.71 6.14
CA GLY A 146 10.67 4.04 6.53
C GLY A 146 9.54 4.91 7.06
N SER A 147 9.89 5.98 7.79
CA SER A 147 8.95 6.91 8.40
C SER A 147 8.07 7.65 7.38
N GLN A 148 8.55 7.77 6.13
CA GLN A 148 7.79 8.34 5.02
C GLN A 148 6.57 7.49 4.62
N TYR A 149 6.54 6.21 4.98
CA TYR A 149 5.41 5.29 4.75
C TYR A 149 4.57 5.05 6.00
N ARG A 150 4.72 5.89 7.03
CA ARG A 150 3.92 5.77 8.24
C ARG A 150 2.44 6.00 7.98
N SER A 151 1.61 5.34 8.77
CA SER A 151 0.19 5.65 8.82
C SER A 151 -0.04 6.86 9.72
N THR A 152 -0.54 7.95 9.14
CA THR A 152 -0.92 9.15 9.89
C THR A 152 -2.06 9.91 9.23
N ILE A 153 -2.82 10.64 10.02
CA ILE A 153 -3.86 11.56 9.58
C ILE A 153 -3.45 12.95 10.03
N PHE A 154 -3.34 13.88 9.08
CA PHE A 154 -3.05 15.27 9.36
C PHE A 154 -4.36 16.01 9.63
N VAL A 155 -4.60 16.34 10.90
CA VAL A 155 -5.87 16.94 11.35
C VAL A 155 -5.81 18.45 11.27
N GLN A 156 -6.89 19.06 10.76
CA GLN A 156 -7.00 20.50 10.50
C GLN A 156 -7.75 21.22 11.62
N SER A 157 -8.44 20.47 12.50
CA SER A 157 -9.21 21.01 13.62
C SER A 157 -9.29 20.03 14.80
N ALA A 158 -9.62 20.56 15.97
CA ALA A 158 -9.87 19.71 17.14
C ALA A 158 -11.09 18.78 16.96
N GLU A 159 -12.02 19.15 16.10
CA GLU A 159 -13.19 18.31 15.81
C GLU A 159 -12.80 17.12 14.92
N GLU A 160 -11.99 17.35 13.87
CA GLU A 160 -11.40 16.25 13.08
C GLU A 160 -10.60 15.31 13.99
N GLU A 161 -9.73 15.87 14.85
CA GLU A 161 -8.94 15.08 15.80
C GLU A 161 -9.83 14.19 16.67
N ALA A 162 -10.93 14.75 17.19
CA ALA A 162 -11.84 14.00 18.04
C ALA A 162 -12.53 12.84 17.26
N VAL A 163 -13.00 13.10 16.03
CA VAL A 163 -13.63 12.07 15.20
C VAL A 163 -12.65 10.94 14.90
N VAL A 164 -11.41 11.26 14.49
CA VAL A 164 -10.40 10.22 14.19
C VAL A 164 -10.03 9.43 15.43
N ARG A 165 -9.82 10.11 16.56
CA ARG A 165 -9.46 9.47 17.84
C ARG A 165 -10.55 8.52 18.33
N ASP A 166 -11.82 8.97 18.26
CA ASP A 166 -12.98 8.16 18.62
C ASP A 166 -13.10 6.92 17.70
N TYR A 167 -12.84 7.09 16.40
CA TYR A 167 -12.91 6.00 15.45
C TYR A 167 -11.78 4.98 15.65
N ILE A 168 -10.54 5.41 15.87
CA ILE A 168 -9.44 4.50 16.20
C ILE A 168 -9.76 3.70 17.46
N ALA A 169 -10.25 4.35 18.52
CA ALA A 169 -10.66 3.67 19.75
C ALA A 169 -11.80 2.65 19.52
N GLN A 170 -12.77 3.01 18.66
CA GLN A 170 -13.84 2.10 18.25
C GLN A 170 -13.28 0.88 17.52
N LEU A 171 -12.35 1.07 16.58
CA LEU A 171 -11.75 -0.01 15.80
C LEU A 171 -10.87 -0.93 16.67
N ASP A 172 -10.05 -0.37 17.56
CA ASP A 172 -9.24 -1.16 18.49
C ASP A 172 -10.12 -2.04 19.40
N ALA A 173 -11.29 -1.51 19.82
CA ALA A 173 -12.24 -2.27 20.64
C ALA A 173 -12.88 -3.44 19.89
N THR A 174 -12.87 -3.47 18.55
CA THR A 174 -13.43 -4.59 17.77
C THR A 174 -12.55 -5.83 17.80
N GLY A 175 -11.24 -5.67 17.95
CA GLY A 175 -10.25 -6.76 17.82
C GLY A 175 -10.18 -7.37 16.41
N LEU A 176 -10.63 -6.67 15.38
CA LEU A 176 -10.63 -7.14 13.99
C LEU A 176 -9.25 -7.10 13.34
N PHE A 177 -8.35 -6.26 13.84
CA PHE A 177 -6.98 -6.17 13.36
C PHE A 177 -6.04 -7.11 14.14
N GLU A 178 -4.96 -7.57 13.51
CA GLU A 178 -3.98 -8.47 14.13
C GLU A 178 -3.16 -7.84 15.28
N GLY A 179 -3.19 -6.51 15.38
CA GLY A 179 -2.47 -5.74 16.39
C GLY A 179 -3.13 -4.39 16.66
N PRO A 180 -2.58 -3.59 17.57
CA PRO A 180 -3.08 -2.26 17.85
C PRO A 180 -2.93 -1.35 16.62
N ILE A 181 -3.85 -0.42 16.46
CA ILE A 181 -3.75 0.62 15.43
C ILE A 181 -2.61 1.57 15.81
N VAL A 182 -1.65 1.72 14.90
CA VAL A 182 -0.47 2.59 15.07
C VAL A 182 -0.58 3.90 14.28
N THR A 183 -1.71 4.14 13.66
CA THR A 183 -2.00 5.40 12.95
C THR A 183 -1.89 6.58 13.91
N THR A 184 -1.00 7.52 13.59
CA THR A 184 -0.82 8.75 14.39
C THR A 184 -1.76 9.87 13.91
N LEU A 185 -1.99 10.84 14.78
CA LEU A 185 -2.65 12.10 14.45
C LEU A 185 -1.61 13.19 14.57
N GLU A 186 -1.39 13.89 13.47
CA GLU A 186 -0.42 14.99 13.40
C GLU A 186 -1.16 16.29 13.03
N PRO A 187 -0.81 17.44 13.60
CA PRO A 187 -1.41 18.71 13.19
C PRO A 187 -1.06 19.00 11.72
N PHE A 188 -2.05 19.43 10.95
CA PHE A 188 -1.81 19.84 9.57
C PHE A 188 -1.15 21.22 9.53
N GLU A 189 0.03 21.31 8.96
CA GLU A 189 0.75 22.57 8.75
C GLU A 189 0.76 22.96 7.28
N ALA A 190 1.18 22.04 6.40
CA ALA A 190 1.26 22.26 4.97
C ALA A 190 1.20 20.94 4.18
N PHE A 191 0.73 21.06 2.95
CA PHE A 191 0.80 20.00 1.94
C PHE A 191 1.59 20.49 0.74
N TYR A 192 2.50 19.68 0.27
CA TYR A 192 3.34 19.94 -0.89
C TYR A 192 3.04 18.87 -1.96
N PRO A 193 2.43 19.25 -3.10
CA PRO A 193 2.15 18.31 -4.17
C PRO A 193 3.42 17.61 -4.63
N ALA A 194 3.35 16.29 -4.81
CA ALA A 194 4.43 15.52 -5.40
C ALA A 194 4.56 15.84 -6.89
N GLU A 195 5.70 15.51 -7.45
CA GLU A 195 6.05 15.74 -8.84
C GLU A 195 5.00 15.12 -9.79
N GLN A 196 4.79 15.76 -10.93
CA GLN A 196 3.74 15.37 -11.88
C GLN A 196 3.78 13.88 -12.26
N TYR A 197 4.95 13.30 -12.37
CA TYR A 197 5.09 11.88 -12.75
C TYR A 197 4.57 10.90 -11.68
N HIS A 198 4.30 11.35 -10.47
CA HIS A 198 3.65 10.56 -9.42
C HIS A 198 2.13 10.65 -9.45
N GLN A 199 1.59 11.70 -10.08
CA GLN A 199 0.14 11.88 -10.12
C GLN A 199 -0.52 10.85 -11.04
N ASP A 200 -1.67 10.33 -10.62
CA ASP A 200 -2.47 9.38 -11.37
C ASP A 200 -1.73 8.06 -11.72
N PHE A 201 -0.62 7.78 -11.03
CA PHE A 201 0.33 6.73 -11.42
C PHE A 201 -0.32 5.36 -11.54
N LEU A 202 -1.17 4.96 -10.58
CA LEU A 202 -1.90 3.69 -10.61
C LEU A 202 -2.74 3.56 -11.90
N THR A 203 -3.45 4.61 -12.26
CA THR A 203 -4.35 4.59 -13.42
C THR A 203 -3.59 4.64 -14.75
N LEU A 204 -2.50 5.41 -14.81
CA LEU A 204 -1.68 5.55 -16.02
C LEU A 204 -0.72 4.36 -16.25
N ASN A 205 -0.40 3.60 -15.19
CA ASN A 205 0.55 2.48 -15.23
C ASN A 205 -0.03 1.18 -14.65
N PRO A 206 -1.21 0.70 -15.10
CA PRO A 206 -1.93 -0.41 -14.47
C PRO A 206 -1.20 -1.77 -14.58
N THR A 207 -0.20 -1.87 -15.45
CA THR A 207 0.61 -3.09 -15.63
C THR A 207 1.96 -3.02 -14.92
N TRP A 208 2.26 -1.93 -14.22
CA TRP A 208 3.49 -1.81 -13.45
C TRP A 208 3.52 -2.87 -12.35
N PRO A 209 4.61 -3.65 -12.19
CA PRO A 209 4.63 -4.79 -11.27
C PRO A 209 4.21 -4.45 -9.83
N TYR A 210 4.65 -3.32 -9.30
CA TYR A 210 4.25 -2.84 -7.97
C TYR A 210 2.74 -2.59 -7.90
N ILE A 211 2.18 -1.88 -8.89
CA ILE A 211 0.74 -1.58 -8.97
C ILE A 211 -0.08 -2.88 -9.02
N VAL A 212 0.33 -3.83 -9.87
CA VAL A 212 -0.38 -5.12 -10.01
C VAL A 212 -0.42 -5.89 -8.69
N VAL A 213 0.70 -5.90 -7.96
CA VAL A 213 0.84 -6.71 -6.74
C VAL A 213 0.26 -6.01 -5.51
N HIS A 214 0.44 -4.69 -5.37
CA HIS A 214 0.16 -3.99 -4.12
C HIS A 214 -1.06 -3.06 -4.16
N ASP A 215 -1.39 -2.49 -5.33
CA ASP A 215 -2.40 -1.43 -5.38
C ASP A 215 -3.71 -1.82 -6.07
N LEU A 216 -3.65 -2.58 -7.18
CA LEU A 216 -4.89 -3.06 -7.84
C LEU A 216 -5.79 -3.86 -6.89
N PRO A 217 -5.27 -4.67 -5.96
CA PRO A 217 -6.10 -5.34 -4.99
C PRO A 217 -6.84 -4.42 -4.02
N LYS A 218 -6.27 -3.24 -3.70
CA LYS A 218 -6.97 -2.22 -2.91
C LYS A 218 -8.19 -1.68 -3.66
N ILE A 219 -8.06 -1.51 -4.99
CA ILE A 219 -9.18 -1.10 -5.84
C ILE A 219 -10.27 -2.16 -5.89
N ALA A 220 -9.89 -3.44 -6.05
CA ALA A 220 -10.84 -4.55 -6.03
C ALA A 220 -11.54 -4.67 -4.65
N ALA A 221 -10.82 -4.41 -3.56
CA ALA A 221 -11.37 -4.37 -2.22
C ALA A 221 -12.37 -3.21 -2.05
N LEU A 222 -12.04 -2.01 -2.55
CA LEU A 222 -12.94 -0.86 -2.54
C LEU A 222 -14.25 -1.19 -3.27
N GLU A 223 -14.17 -1.75 -4.47
CA GLU A 223 -15.35 -2.14 -5.25
C GLU A 223 -16.20 -3.20 -4.52
N SER A 224 -15.54 -4.18 -3.91
CA SER A 224 -16.22 -5.28 -3.21
C SER A 224 -16.89 -4.86 -1.90
N ILE A 225 -16.21 -4.04 -1.08
CA ILE A 225 -16.68 -3.65 0.25
C ILE A 225 -17.62 -2.44 0.18
N PHE A 226 -17.37 -1.52 -0.76
CA PHE A 226 -18.09 -0.25 -0.90
C PHE A 226 -18.69 -0.07 -2.30
N PRO A 227 -19.52 -1.01 -2.82
CA PRO A 227 -20.03 -0.94 -4.19
C PRO A 227 -20.81 0.35 -4.47
N ASP A 228 -21.55 0.86 -3.48
CA ASP A 228 -22.34 2.10 -3.61
C ASP A 228 -21.46 3.36 -3.65
N LYS A 229 -20.25 3.28 -3.10
CA LYS A 229 -19.28 4.39 -3.11
C LYS A 229 -18.25 4.29 -4.21
N PHE A 230 -18.08 3.13 -4.80
CA PHE A 230 -17.14 2.90 -5.88
C PHE A 230 -17.58 3.54 -7.18
N ARG A 231 -16.65 4.19 -7.88
CA ARG A 231 -16.80 4.60 -9.28
C ARG A 231 -15.69 4.00 -10.13
N ALA A 232 -16.04 3.46 -11.29
CA ALA A 232 -15.08 2.83 -12.21
C ALA A 232 -14.12 3.89 -12.83
N GLU A 233 -14.67 5.05 -13.20
CA GLU A 233 -13.90 6.16 -13.77
C GLU A 233 -13.29 7.02 -12.66
N PRO A 234 -11.95 7.04 -12.49
CA PRO A 234 -11.29 7.80 -11.44
C PRO A 234 -11.36 9.32 -11.68
N ALA A 235 -11.38 10.11 -10.61
CA ALA A 235 -11.15 11.54 -10.68
C ALA A 235 -9.64 11.81 -10.80
N LEU A 236 -9.16 11.99 -12.01
CA LEU A 236 -7.75 12.25 -12.27
C LEU A 236 -7.38 13.69 -11.90
N VAL A 237 -6.16 13.87 -11.42
CA VAL A 237 -5.58 15.19 -11.12
C VAL A 237 -5.28 15.95 -12.41
N GLY A 238 -4.85 15.24 -13.45
CA GLY A 238 -4.36 15.87 -14.69
C GLY A 238 -3.04 16.60 -14.46
N MET A 239 -2.88 17.76 -15.14
CA MET A 239 -1.67 18.56 -15.00
C MET A 239 -1.74 19.47 -13.78
N LEU A 240 -0.79 19.34 -12.87
CA LEU A 240 -0.63 20.28 -11.76
C LEU A 240 -0.15 21.65 -12.29
N PRO A 241 -0.49 22.76 -11.62
CA PRO A 241 0.13 24.06 -11.89
C PRO A 241 1.66 23.98 -11.77
N ALA A 242 2.37 24.69 -12.62
CA ALA A 242 3.82 24.82 -12.48
C ALA A 242 4.14 25.51 -11.15
N SER A 243 4.98 24.88 -10.33
CA SER A 243 5.47 25.41 -9.05
C SER A 243 6.50 26.52 -9.25
#